data_a0941843acc079ec9aaa5b017aff50ac
#
_entry.id   a0941843acc079ec9aaa5b017aff50ac
#
_cell.length_a   1.000
_cell.length_b   1.000
_cell.length_c   1.000
_cell.angle_alpha   90.00
_cell.angle_beta   90.00
_cell.angle_gamma   90.00
#
_symmetry.space_group_name_H-M   'P 1'
#
loop_
_entity.id
_entity.type
_entity.pdbx_description
1 polymer ?
#
loop_
_entity_poly.entity_id
_entity_poly.type
_entity_poly.pdbx_seq_one_letter_code
_entity_poly.pdbx_strand_id
1 'polypeptide(L)'
;MTLLKIQGLHAGIGDKEILKGIDLEINRGEIHAVMGPNGAGKSTLSAVLTGKPEYQVTAGTIEFMGRNLLEMKPEERAWAGMFLSFQYPIEIPGVSITNFMKTAINSRRKAAGLNPIKGGDFLKLMKEKMALVQMKPEFAKREVNVGFSGGEKKRNEIFQMAMLDPVLAILDETDSGLDVDALKIVADGVNALHTPEKSAIVITHYQKLLEYVQPDKVHVLKDGRIVANGGRELIDKIESDGFEQF
;
A
#
# COMPACT_ATOMS: atom_id res chain seq x y z
N MET A 1 5.74 -9.09 16.88
CA MET A 1 7.12 -8.84 16.35
C MET A 1 7.05 -7.64 15.42
N THR A 2 7.88 -6.62 15.65
CA THR A 2 7.88 -5.38 14.87
C THR A 2 8.24 -5.65 13.41
N LEU A 3 7.39 -5.19 12.49
CA LEU A 3 7.58 -5.29 11.04
C LEU A 3 8.18 -4.01 10.47
N LEU A 4 7.59 -2.87 10.84
CA LEU A 4 8.03 -1.53 10.44
C LEU A 4 8.16 -0.66 11.68
N LYS A 5 9.28 0.08 11.80
CA LYS A 5 9.49 1.05 12.87
C LYS A 5 10.04 2.34 12.29
N ILE A 6 9.35 3.43 12.55
CA ILE A 6 9.72 4.79 12.14
C ILE A 6 9.93 5.60 13.41
N GLN A 7 11.06 6.31 13.51
CA GLN A 7 11.39 7.14 14.67
C GLN A 7 11.89 8.50 14.23
N GLY A 8 11.20 9.55 14.67
CA GLY A 8 11.55 10.94 14.43
C GLY A 8 11.74 11.26 12.95
N LEU A 9 10.91 10.73 12.05
CA LEU A 9 11.10 10.88 10.60
C LEU A 9 10.77 12.30 10.15
N HIS A 10 11.78 12.96 9.58
CA HIS A 10 11.65 14.23 8.87
C HIS A 10 11.90 14.01 7.38
N ALA A 11 11.01 14.48 6.53
CA ALA A 11 11.15 14.32 5.08
C ALA A 11 10.38 15.40 4.31
N GLY A 12 10.81 15.65 3.06
CA GLY A 12 10.18 16.64 2.21
C GLY A 12 10.58 16.54 0.75
N ILE A 13 10.28 17.60 -0.03
CA ILE A 13 10.66 17.75 -1.43
C ILE A 13 11.41 19.08 -1.58
N GLY A 14 12.61 19.05 -2.14
CA GLY A 14 13.48 20.23 -2.20
C GLY A 14 13.68 20.84 -0.81
N ASP A 15 13.43 22.14 -0.67
CA ASP A 15 13.56 22.86 0.61
C ASP A 15 12.29 22.78 1.48
N LYS A 16 11.21 22.15 1.00
CA LYS A 16 9.96 22.09 1.74
C LYS A 16 9.89 20.82 2.58
N GLU A 17 10.03 20.97 3.89
CA GLU A 17 9.75 19.91 4.86
C GLU A 17 8.23 19.64 4.94
N ILE A 18 7.84 18.36 4.84
CA ILE A 18 6.44 17.93 4.87
C ILE A 18 6.19 17.05 6.09
N LEU A 19 7.03 16.03 6.34
CA LEU A 19 6.98 15.22 7.55
C LEU A 19 7.92 15.81 8.59
N LYS A 20 7.42 15.95 9.83
CA LYS A 20 8.06 16.76 10.89
C LYS A 20 8.19 15.96 12.19
N GLY A 21 8.86 14.82 12.14
CA GLY A 21 9.07 13.96 13.29
C GLY A 21 7.95 12.93 13.46
N ILE A 22 7.78 12.04 12.45
CA ILE A 22 6.82 10.94 12.50
C ILE A 22 7.41 9.79 13.32
N ASP A 23 6.64 9.31 14.29
CA ASP A 23 6.86 8.07 15.00
C ASP A 23 5.72 7.09 14.69
N LEU A 24 6.04 5.91 14.18
CA LEU A 24 5.06 4.87 13.84
C LEU A 24 5.68 3.48 14.00
N GLU A 25 4.99 2.59 14.70
CA GLU A 25 5.40 1.20 14.83
C GLU A 25 4.26 0.26 14.44
N ILE A 26 4.55 -0.68 13.54
CA ILE A 26 3.61 -1.67 13.02
C ILE A 26 4.18 -3.06 13.30
N ASN A 27 3.41 -3.90 13.98
CA ASN A 27 3.74 -5.30 14.18
C ASN A 27 3.19 -6.16 13.03
N ARG A 28 3.71 -7.38 12.91
CA ARG A 28 3.16 -8.34 11.94
C ARG A 28 1.69 -8.63 12.26
N GLY A 29 0.90 -8.72 11.20
CA GLY A 29 -0.53 -8.98 11.27
C GLY A 29 -1.39 -7.77 11.67
N GLU A 30 -0.82 -6.59 11.91
CA GLU A 30 -1.59 -5.39 12.21
C GLU A 30 -1.99 -4.64 10.93
N ILE A 31 -3.22 -4.13 10.91
CA ILE A 31 -3.72 -3.16 9.93
C ILE A 31 -3.76 -1.79 10.61
N HIS A 32 -3.01 -0.84 10.10
CA HIS A 32 -3.00 0.53 10.59
C HIS A 32 -3.67 1.48 9.60
N ALA A 33 -4.58 2.33 10.07
CA ALA A 33 -5.11 3.43 9.29
C ALA A 33 -4.32 4.71 9.56
N VAL A 34 -3.94 5.43 8.51
CA VAL A 34 -3.37 6.78 8.59
C VAL A 34 -4.37 7.74 7.96
N MET A 35 -5.04 8.53 8.79
CA MET A 35 -6.05 9.48 8.40
C MET A 35 -5.56 10.91 8.56
N GLY A 36 -6.14 11.85 7.83
CA GLY A 36 -5.79 13.26 7.96
C GLY A 36 -6.30 14.08 6.78
N PRO A 37 -6.33 15.42 6.92
CA PRO A 37 -6.77 16.30 5.85
C PRO A 37 -5.84 16.26 4.63
N ASN A 38 -6.30 16.83 3.51
CA ASN A 38 -5.46 16.98 2.34
C ASN A 38 -4.24 17.86 2.66
N GLY A 39 -3.06 17.47 2.17
CA GLY A 39 -1.81 18.16 2.44
C GLY A 39 -1.16 17.81 3.80
N ALA A 40 -1.74 16.94 4.62
CA ALA A 40 -1.18 16.55 5.92
C ALA A 40 0.17 15.80 5.83
N GLY A 41 0.52 15.25 4.65
CA GLY A 41 1.74 14.46 4.45
C GLY A 41 1.52 12.96 4.25
N LYS A 42 0.26 12.49 4.11
CA LYS A 42 -0.07 11.07 3.97
C LYS A 42 0.65 10.40 2.79
N SER A 43 0.51 10.96 1.58
CA SER A 43 1.17 10.42 0.38
C SER A 43 2.69 10.67 0.38
N THR A 44 3.18 11.64 1.18
CA THR A 44 4.62 11.79 1.42
C THR A 44 5.14 10.62 2.24
N LEU A 45 4.40 10.17 3.25
CA LEU A 45 4.77 9.00 4.05
C LEU A 45 4.87 7.75 3.17
N SER A 46 3.86 7.47 2.33
CA SER A 46 3.88 6.32 1.40
C SER A 46 5.05 6.41 0.40
N ALA A 47 5.32 7.61 -0.13
CA ALA A 47 6.41 7.86 -1.08
C ALA A 47 7.79 7.63 -0.44
N VAL A 48 8.01 8.11 0.78
CA VAL A 48 9.25 7.90 1.54
C VAL A 48 9.44 6.41 1.84
N LEU A 49 8.40 5.72 2.31
CA LEU A 49 8.47 4.28 2.60
C LEU A 49 8.80 3.44 1.36
N THR A 50 8.32 3.84 0.20
CA THR A 50 8.58 3.12 -1.06
C THR A 50 9.83 3.59 -1.80
N GLY A 51 10.50 4.64 -1.31
CA GLY A 51 11.79 5.11 -1.85
C GLY A 51 11.65 5.96 -3.10
N LYS A 52 10.59 6.75 -3.22
CA LYS A 52 10.38 7.67 -4.33
C LYS A 52 11.48 8.74 -4.33
N PRO A 53 12.27 8.89 -5.43
CA PRO A 53 13.52 9.64 -5.40
C PRO A 53 13.36 11.16 -5.21
N GLU A 54 12.17 11.70 -5.46
CA GLU A 54 11.89 13.13 -5.28
C GLU A 54 11.79 13.52 -3.80
N TYR A 55 11.60 12.55 -2.90
CA TYR A 55 11.46 12.78 -1.47
C TYR A 55 12.78 12.53 -0.75
N GLN A 56 13.20 13.49 0.05
CA GLN A 56 14.45 13.43 0.82
C GLN A 56 14.14 13.29 2.31
N VAL A 57 14.76 12.32 2.96
CA VAL A 57 14.76 12.18 4.42
C VAL A 57 15.89 13.00 4.99
N THR A 58 15.57 13.94 5.87
CA THR A 58 16.54 14.87 6.49
C THR A 58 16.91 14.46 7.90
N ALA A 59 16.03 13.71 8.61
CA ALA A 59 16.32 13.17 9.94
C ALA A 59 15.42 11.96 10.25
N GLY A 60 15.76 11.22 11.29
CA GLY A 60 15.04 10.04 11.75
C GLY A 60 15.52 8.73 11.15
N THR A 61 14.88 7.64 11.55
CA THR A 61 15.22 6.27 11.11
C THR A 61 13.97 5.53 10.67
N ILE A 62 14.14 4.61 9.72
CA ILE A 62 13.09 3.68 9.30
C ILE A 62 13.70 2.29 9.25
N GLU A 63 13.18 1.39 10.08
CA GLU A 63 13.54 -0.02 10.07
C GLU A 63 12.40 -0.86 9.49
N PHE A 64 12.69 -1.72 8.53
CA PHE A 64 11.76 -2.69 7.97
C PHE A 64 12.35 -4.09 8.09
N MET A 65 11.67 -4.96 8.85
CA MET A 65 12.16 -6.32 9.16
C MET A 65 13.57 -6.33 9.76
N GLY A 66 13.89 -5.34 10.63
CA GLY A 66 15.20 -5.19 11.26
C GLY A 66 16.32 -4.65 10.36
N ARG A 67 15.99 -4.16 9.14
CA ARG A 67 16.94 -3.58 8.19
C ARG A 67 16.66 -2.08 8.04
N ASN A 68 17.71 -1.28 7.90
CA ASN A 68 17.58 0.13 7.61
C ASN A 68 16.95 0.33 6.21
N LEU A 69 15.70 0.83 6.18
CA LEU A 69 14.95 1.02 4.94
C LEU A 69 15.56 2.12 4.06
N LEU A 70 16.21 3.13 4.66
CA LEU A 70 16.78 4.26 3.94
C LEU A 70 17.98 3.86 3.06
N GLU A 71 18.64 2.75 3.38
CA GLU A 71 19.74 2.19 2.58
C GLU A 71 19.25 1.29 1.43
N MET A 72 17.96 0.93 1.42
CA MET A 72 17.38 0.04 0.43
C MET A 72 16.87 0.84 -0.78
N LYS A 73 17.23 0.39 -1.99
CA LYS A 73 16.64 0.89 -3.23
C LYS A 73 15.16 0.50 -3.34
N PRO A 74 14.35 1.22 -4.13
CA PRO A 74 12.91 0.89 -4.29
C PRO A 74 12.64 -0.57 -4.67
N GLU A 75 13.42 -1.12 -5.60
CA GLU A 75 13.30 -2.53 -5.99
C GLU A 75 13.64 -3.50 -4.86
N GLU A 76 14.60 -3.17 -3.99
CA GLU A 76 14.97 -4.00 -2.84
C GLU A 76 13.87 -4.02 -1.78
N ARG A 77 13.18 -2.87 -1.58
CA ARG A 77 12.00 -2.79 -0.71
C ARG A 77 10.86 -3.66 -1.23
N ALA A 78 10.61 -3.64 -2.55
CA ALA A 78 9.62 -4.49 -3.19
C ALA A 78 10.00 -5.99 -3.09
N TRP A 79 11.27 -6.34 -3.29
CA TRP A 79 11.75 -7.72 -3.12
C TRP A 79 11.64 -8.20 -1.67
N ALA A 80 11.85 -7.32 -0.71
CA ALA A 80 11.65 -7.61 0.72
C ALA A 80 10.18 -7.79 1.09
N GLY A 81 9.25 -7.50 0.19
CA GLY A 81 7.82 -7.74 0.36
C GLY A 81 7.00 -6.51 0.74
N MET A 82 7.47 -5.31 0.40
CA MET A 82 6.67 -4.10 0.46
C MET A 82 5.91 -3.91 -0.85
N PHE A 83 4.63 -3.49 -0.77
CA PHE A 83 3.77 -3.21 -1.91
C PHE A 83 3.12 -1.84 -1.72
N LEU A 84 2.99 -1.07 -2.80
CA LEU A 84 2.25 0.18 -2.84
C LEU A 84 1.10 0.07 -3.86
N SER A 85 -0.13 0.29 -3.40
CA SER A 85 -1.25 0.63 -4.27
C SER A 85 -1.27 2.15 -4.44
N PHE A 86 -1.12 2.61 -5.67
CA PHE A 86 -1.00 4.03 -5.99
C PHE A 86 -2.38 4.74 -5.93
N GLN A 87 -2.38 5.98 -5.53
CA GLN A 87 -3.56 6.85 -5.66
C GLN A 87 -4.06 6.88 -7.11
N TYR A 88 -3.14 7.04 -8.07
CA TYR A 88 -3.41 6.98 -9.50
C TYR A 88 -2.60 5.86 -10.15
N PRO A 89 -3.24 4.70 -10.46
CA PRO A 89 -2.57 3.57 -11.09
C PRO A 89 -2.01 3.92 -12.47
N ILE A 90 -0.71 3.64 -12.66
CA ILE A 90 0.01 3.98 -13.89
C ILE A 90 -0.40 3.04 -15.03
N GLU A 91 -0.55 3.58 -16.23
CA GLU A 91 -0.72 2.81 -17.47
C GLU A 91 0.66 2.43 -18.04
N ILE A 92 0.81 1.19 -18.50
CA ILE A 92 2.04 0.68 -19.13
C ILE A 92 1.70 0.16 -20.52
N PRO A 93 1.70 1.02 -21.54
CA PRO A 93 1.42 0.60 -22.92
C PRO A 93 2.45 -0.45 -23.40
N GLY A 94 1.99 -1.41 -24.20
CA GLY A 94 2.82 -2.46 -24.76
C GLY A 94 3.16 -3.61 -23.79
N VAL A 95 2.79 -3.52 -22.51
CA VAL A 95 3.09 -4.56 -21.51
C VAL A 95 1.81 -5.21 -21.01
N SER A 96 1.59 -6.48 -21.35
CA SER A 96 0.42 -7.22 -20.82
C SER A 96 0.54 -7.48 -19.32
N ILE A 97 -0.62 -7.56 -18.62
CA ILE A 97 -0.69 -7.93 -17.20
C ILE A 97 0.08 -9.24 -16.93
N THR A 98 -0.07 -10.23 -17.81
CA THR A 98 0.66 -11.51 -17.72
C THR A 98 2.17 -11.31 -17.71
N ASN A 99 2.71 -10.55 -18.66
CA ASN A 99 4.15 -10.31 -18.77
C ASN A 99 4.67 -9.48 -17.58
N PHE A 100 3.93 -8.45 -17.18
CA PHE A 100 4.26 -7.63 -16.04
C PHE A 100 4.37 -8.46 -14.75
N MET A 101 3.35 -9.26 -14.44
CA MET A 101 3.33 -10.08 -13.22
C MET A 101 4.40 -11.18 -13.24
N LYS A 102 4.62 -11.83 -14.40
CA LYS A 102 5.67 -12.85 -14.52
C LYS A 102 7.07 -12.26 -14.29
N THR A 103 7.31 -11.06 -14.83
CA THR A 103 8.58 -10.34 -14.65
C THR A 103 8.78 -9.94 -13.19
N ALA A 104 7.77 -9.37 -12.55
CA ALA A 104 7.83 -8.94 -11.16
C ALA A 104 8.08 -10.12 -10.19
N ILE A 105 7.35 -11.23 -10.36
CA ILE A 105 7.54 -12.45 -9.57
C ILE A 105 8.95 -13.01 -9.77
N ASN A 106 9.42 -13.11 -11.00
CA ASN A 106 10.75 -13.65 -11.29
C ASN A 106 11.88 -12.75 -10.80
N SER A 107 11.69 -11.43 -10.82
CA SER A 107 12.63 -10.47 -10.22
C SER A 107 12.79 -10.72 -8.72
N ARG A 108 11.66 -10.85 -7.99
CA ARG A 108 11.67 -11.17 -6.56
C ARG A 108 12.30 -12.53 -6.26
N ARG A 109 11.96 -13.56 -7.05
CA ARG A 109 12.53 -14.91 -6.92
C ARG A 109 14.05 -14.90 -7.13
N LYS A 110 14.52 -14.16 -8.15
CA LYS A 110 15.95 -13.99 -8.43
C LYS A 110 16.68 -13.33 -7.26
N ALA A 111 16.11 -12.27 -6.68
CA ALA A 111 16.67 -11.62 -5.49
C ALA A 111 16.75 -12.55 -4.27
N ALA A 112 15.82 -13.51 -4.16
CA ALA A 112 15.82 -14.55 -3.13
C ALA A 112 16.69 -15.80 -3.49
N GLY A 113 17.45 -15.77 -4.60
CA GLY A 113 18.25 -16.92 -5.05
C GLY A 113 17.44 -18.10 -5.59
N LEU A 114 16.18 -17.91 -5.94
CA LEU A 114 15.27 -18.93 -6.42
C LEU A 114 15.20 -18.97 -7.94
N ASN A 115 14.98 -20.17 -8.50
CA ASN A 115 14.73 -20.31 -9.93
C ASN A 115 13.43 -19.59 -10.37
N PRO A 116 13.35 -19.14 -11.64
CA PRO A 116 12.11 -18.59 -12.19
C PRO A 116 10.91 -19.51 -12.00
N ILE A 117 9.71 -18.90 -11.82
CA ILE A 117 8.48 -19.68 -11.68
C ILE A 117 8.20 -20.48 -12.95
N LYS A 118 7.84 -21.75 -12.81
CA LYS A 118 7.46 -22.60 -13.96
C LYS A 118 6.17 -22.07 -14.60
N GLY A 119 6.05 -22.19 -15.92
CA GLY A 119 4.91 -21.65 -16.66
C GLY A 119 3.56 -22.16 -16.18
N GLY A 120 3.45 -23.46 -15.90
CA GLY A 120 2.22 -24.07 -15.38
C GLY A 120 1.82 -23.54 -14.01
N ASP A 121 2.78 -23.42 -13.09
CA ASP A 121 2.56 -22.89 -11.73
C ASP A 121 2.16 -21.42 -11.77
N PHE A 122 2.78 -20.64 -12.65
CA PHE A 122 2.43 -19.24 -12.86
C PHE A 122 0.99 -19.07 -13.36
N LEU A 123 0.58 -19.86 -14.37
CA LEU A 123 -0.78 -19.78 -14.92
C LEU A 123 -1.84 -20.23 -13.89
N LYS A 124 -1.53 -21.25 -13.08
CA LYS A 124 -2.40 -21.68 -11.98
C LYS A 124 -2.56 -20.56 -10.95
N LEU A 125 -1.45 -19.95 -10.52
CA LEU A 125 -1.45 -18.83 -9.58
C LEU A 125 -2.27 -17.65 -10.13
N MET A 126 -2.03 -17.26 -11.40
CA MET A 126 -2.81 -16.19 -12.03
C MET A 126 -4.31 -16.46 -12.00
N LYS A 127 -4.73 -17.65 -12.40
CA LYS A 127 -6.15 -18.03 -12.43
C LYS A 127 -6.77 -17.95 -11.04
N GLU A 128 -6.07 -18.46 -10.03
CA GLU A 128 -6.51 -18.41 -8.62
C GLU A 128 -6.68 -16.96 -8.14
N LYS A 129 -5.66 -16.11 -8.34
CA LYS A 129 -5.68 -14.72 -7.85
C LYS A 129 -6.65 -13.83 -8.64
N MET A 130 -6.85 -14.07 -9.94
CA MET A 130 -7.90 -13.40 -10.71
C MET A 130 -9.30 -13.75 -10.19
N ALA A 131 -9.54 -15.01 -9.84
CA ALA A 131 -10.81 -15.42 -9.25
C ALA A 131 -11.06 -14.77 -7.89
N LEU A 132 -10.02 -14.67 -7.05
CA LEU A 132 -10.09 -14.03 -5.73
C LEU A 132 -10.60 -12.58 -5.81
N VAL A 133 -10.12 -11.82 -6.80
CA VAL A 133 -10.48 -10.42 -6.99
C VAL A 133 -11.59 -10.21 -8.03
N GLN A 134 -12.27 -11.27 -8.42
CA GLN A 134 -13.34 -11.24 -9.43
C GLN A 134 -12.92 -10.57 -10.75
N MET A 135 -11.68 -10.77 -11.17
CA MET A 135 -11.15 -10.25 -12.42
C MET A 135 -11.40 -11.24 -13.55
N LYS A 136 -11.97 -10.76 -14.66
CA LYS A 136 -12.24 -11.62 -15.82
C LYS A 136 -10.94 -12.10 -16.48
N PRO A 137 -10.86 -13.37 -16.95
CA PRO A 137 -9.64 -13.92 -17.52
C PRO A 137 -9.08 -13.16 -18.73
N GLU A 138 -9.93 -12.49 -19.51
CA GLU A 138 -9.53 -11.68 -20.66
C GLU A 138 -8.58 -10.53 -20.30
N PHE A 139 -8.66 -10.00 -19.07
CA PHE A 139 -7.76 -8.94 -18.62
C PHE A 139 -6.30 -9.38 -18.57
N ALA A 140 -6.01 -10.67 -18.40
CA ALA A 140 -4.65 -11.18 -18.36
C ALA A 140 -3.81 -10.80 -19.60
N LYS A 141 -4.46 -10.67 -20.76
CA LYS A 141 -3.81 -10.33 -22.03
C LYS A 141 -3.79 -8.84 -22.34
N ARG A 142 -4.58 -8.05 -21.60
CA ARG A 142 -4.63 -6.58 -21.77
C ARG A 142 -3.36 -5.93 -21.24
N GLU A 143 -3.03 -4.78 -21.77
CA GLU A 143 -1.95 -3.92 -21.29
C GLU A 143 -2.30 -3.36 -19.90
N VAL A 144 -1.27 -3.22 -19.06
CA VAL A 144 -1.46 -2.81 -17.65
C VAL A 144 -2.17 -1.45 -17.59
N ASN A 145 -3.39 -1.46 -17.07
CA ASN A 145 -4.25 -0.29 -16.83
C ASN A 145 -4.67 0.53 -18.07
N VAL A 146 -4.23 0.19 -19.29
CA VAL A 146 -4.55 0.95 -20.50
C VAL A 146 -6.03 0.80 -20.84
N GLY A 147 -6.73 1.93 -20.86
CA GLY A 147 -8.17 1.98 -21.14
C GLY A 147 -9.03 1.28 -20.08
N PHE A 148 -8.55 1.12 -18.85
CA PHE A 148 -9.33 0.61 -17.74
C PHE A 148 -10.15 1.74 -17.10
N SER A 149 -11.36 1.42 -16.65
CA SER A 149 -12.11 2.27 -15.74
C SER A 149 -11.41 2.39 -14.38
N GLY A 150 -11.78 3.37 -13.56
CA GLY A 150 -11.21 3.54 -12.22
C GLY A 150 -11.32 2.27 -11.36
N GLY A 151 -12.49 1.64 -11.33
CA GLY A 151 -12.72 0.38 -10.60
C GLY A 151 -11.90 -0.79 -11.15
N GLU A 152 -11.73 -0.88 -12.49
CA GLU A 152 -10.89 -1.91 -13.11
C GLU A 152 -9.40 -1.71 -12.77
N LYS A 153 -8.92 -0.45 -12.74
CA LYS A 153 -7.55 -0.12 -12.32
C LYS A 153 -7.30 -0.54 -10.88
N LYS A 154 -8.21 -0.21 -9.97
CA LYS A 154 -8.08 -0.61 -8.55
C LYS A 154 -8.18 -2.11 -8.36
N ARG A 155 -9.08 -2.78 -9.05
CA ARG A 155 -9.14 -4.26 -9.05
C ARG A 155 -7.83 -4.88 -9.54
N ASN A 156 -7.22 -4.30 -10.59
CA ASN A 156 -5.93 -4.75 -11.08
C ASN A 156 -4.80 -4.53 -10.04
N GLU A 157 -4.83 -3.46 -9.26
CA GLU A 157 -3.87 -3.27 -8.17
C GLU A 157 -4.02 -4.31 -7.07
N ILE A 158 -5.26 -4.61 -6.64
CA ILE A 158 -5.51 -5.69 -5.67
C ILE A 158 -5.10 -7.06 -6.24
N PHE A 159 -5.31 -7.29 -7.54
CA PHE A 159 -4.79 -8.48 -8.22
C PHE A 159 -3.26 -8.54 -8.17
N GLN A 160 -2.55 -7.44 -8.45
CA GLN A 160 -1.09 -7.37 -8.34
C GLN A 160 -0.62 -7.63 -6.91
N MET A 161 -1.29 -7.06 -5.91
CA MET A 161 -1.03 -7.34 -4.50
C MET A 161 -1.20 -8.84 -4.18
N ALA A 162 -2.28 -9.46 -4.66
CA ALA A 162 -2.54 -10.89 -4.47
C ALA A 162 -1.47 -11.78 -5.12
N MET A 163 -0.97 -11.39 -6.30
CA MET A 163 0.08 -12.12 -7.03
C MET A 163 1.46 -11.98 -6.38
N LEU A 164 1.78 -10.80 -5.86
CA LEU A 164 3.07 -10.51 -5.24
C LEU A 164 3.14 -10.94 -3.78
N ASP A 165 2.02 -11.12 -3.14
CA ASP A 165 1.89 -11.62 -1.76
C ASP A 165 2.83 -10.89 -0.78
N PRO A 166 2.65 -9.57 -0.58
CA PRO A 166 3.55 -8.75 0.23
C PRO A 166 3.40 -9.05 1.72
N VAL A 167 4.44 -8.73 2.52
CA VAL A 167 4.36 -8.73 3.99
C VAL A 167 3.87 -7.40 4.55
N LEU A 168 4.02 -6.31 3.78
CA LEU A 168 3.47 -4.99 4.08
C LEU A 168 2.84 -4.39 2.82
N ALA A 169 1.53 -4.19 2.84
CA ALA A 169 0.80 -3.46 1.81
C ALA A 169 0.56 -2.02 2.27
N ILE A 170 0.88 -1.04 1.43
CA ILE A 170 0.56 0.37 1.62
C ILE A 170 -0.52 0.72 0.60
N LEU A 171 -1.71 1.08 1.09
CA LEU A 171 -2.88 1.42 0.29
C LEU A 171 -3.09 2.93 0.36
N ASP A 172 -2.58 3.67 -0.64
CA ASP A 172 -2.60 5.13 -0.66
C ASP A 172 -3.84 5.63 -1.41
N GLU A 173 -4.84 6.10 -0.66
CA GLU A 173 -6.14 6.62 -1.14
C GLU A 173 -6.80 5.71 -2.20
N THR A 174 -6.77 4.39 -1.96
CA THR A 174 -7.32 3.38 -2.88
C THR A 174 -8.83 3.44 -3.02
N ASP A 175 -9.50 4.15 -2.14
CA ASP A 175 -10.95 4.39 -2.12
C ASP A 175 -11.37 5.63 -2.92
N SER A 176 -10.43 6.47 -3.34
CA SER A 176 -10.73 7.71 -4.07
C SER A 176 -11.37 7.44 -5.44
N GLY A 177 -12.55 8.02 -5.67
CA GLY A 177 -13.27 7.94 -6.96
C GLY A 177 -13.88 6.56 -7.25
N LEU A 178 -13.97 5.67 -6.27
CA LEU A 178 -14.65 4.38 -6.42
C LEU A 178 -16.14 4.49 -6.07
N ASP A 179 -16.95 3.75 -6.80
CA ASP A 179 -18.32 3.43 -6.38
C ASP A 179 -18.31 2.40 -5.23
N VAL A 180 -19.48 2.18 -4.63
CA VAL A 180 -19.62 1.28 -3.47
C VAL A 180 -19.20 -0.16 -3.80
N ASP A 181 -19.51 -0.65 -5.00
CA ASP A 181 -19.20 -2.01 -5.41
C ASP A 181 -17.70 -2.21 -5.61
N ALA A 182 -17.03 -1.26 -6.26
CA ALA A 182 -15.58 -1.29 -6.45
C ALA A 182 -14.83 -1.18 -5.10
N LEU A 183 -15.33 -0.32 -4.19
CA LEU A 183 -14.78 -0.19 -2.83
C LEU A 183 -14.86 -1.51 -2.06
N LYS A 184 -16.00 -2.19 -2.14
CA LYS A 184 -16.20 -3.49 -1.49
C LYS A 184 -15.25 -4.55 -2.03
N ILE A 185 -15.04 -4.61 -3.34
CA ILE A 185 -14.08 -5.54 -3.96
C ILE A 185 -12.66 -5.28 -3.46
N VAL A 186 -12.26 -4.02 -3.34
CA VAL A 186 -10.95 -3.65 -2.77
C VAL A 186 -10.84 -4.15 -1.33
N ALA A 187 -11.84 -3.86 -0.50
CA ALA A 187 -11.87 -4.26 0.90
C ALA A 187 -11.86 -5.79 1.06
N ASP A 188 -12.68 -6.51 0.30
CA ASP A 188 -12.72 -7.98 0.30
C ASP A 188 -11.36 -8.57 -0.10
N GLY A 189 -10.69 -7.96 -1.09
CA GLY A 189 -9.34 -8.35 -1.51
C GLY A 189 -8.30 -8.14 -0.41
N VAL A 190 -8.33 -7.00 0.27
CA VAL A 190 -7.43 -6.70 1.40
C VAL A 190 -7.66 -7.70 2.54
N ASN A 191 -8.91 -7.92 2.93
CA ASN A 191 -9.28 -8.84 4.00
C ASN A 191 -8.90 -10.30 3.68
N ALA A 192 -9.11 -10.74 2.43
CA ALA A 192 -8.76 -12.10 1.99
C ALA A 192 -7.25 -12.35 1.94
N LEU A 193 -6.44 -11.30 1.79
CA LEU A 193 -4.97 -11.38 1.76
C LEU A 193 -4.34 -11.14 3.13
N HIS A 194 -5.10 -10.60 4.08
CA HIS A 194 -4.64 -10.38 5.44
C HIS A 194 -4.42 -11.71 6.18
N THR A 195 -3.30 -11.83 6.88
CA THR A 195 -2.96 -12.98 7.72
C THR A 195 -2.13 -12.48 8.91
N PRO A 196 -1.94 -13.28 9.97
CA PRO A 196 -1.08 -12.88 11.11
C PRO A 196 0.36 -12.50 10.75
N GLU A 197 0.82 -12.84 9.55
CA GLU A 197 2.18 -12.53 9.07
C GLU A 197 2.22 -11.31 8.15
N LYS A 198 1.05 -10.79 7.71
CA LYS A 198 0.94 -9.71 6.73
C LYS A 198 0.24 -8.51 7.33
N SER A 199 0.82 -7.35 7.11
CA SER A 199 0.34 -6.09 7.64
C SER A 199 -0.08 -5.14 6.52
N ALA A 200 -0.90 -4.15 6.87
CA ALA A 200 -1.28 -3.11 5.93
C ALA A 200 -1.26 -1.73 6.57
N ILE A 201 -0.90 -0.72 5.78
CA ILE A 201 -1.14 0.69 6.06
C ILE A 201 -2.21 1.15 5.09
N VAL A 202 -3.37 1.54 5.62
CA VAL A 202 -4.47 2.11 4.84
C VAL A 202 -4.44 3.62 5.02
N ILE A 203 -4.02 4.33 3.97
CA ILE A 203 -3.99 5.79 3.95
C ILE A 203 -5.27 6.25 3.29
N THR A 204 -6.11 6.97 4.03
CA THR A 204 -7.38 7.50 3.51
C THR A 204 -7.81 8.74 4.28
N HIS A 205 -8.61 9.57 3.64
CA HIS A 205 -9.37 10.63 4.28
C HIS A 205 -10.88 10.30 4.34
N TYR A 206 -11.29 9.14 3.78
CA TYR A 206 -12.64 8.63 3.82
C TYR A 206 -12.75 7.42 4.75
N GLN A 207 -13.86 7.33 5.47
CA GLN A 207 -14.09 6.26 6.45
C GLN A 207 -14.66 5.00 5.82
N LYS A 208 -15.33 5.13 4.66
CA LYS A 208 -16.05 4.02 4.04
C LYS A 208 -15.22 2.76 3.82
N LEU A 209 -13.92 2.90 3.46
CA LEU A 209 -13.04 1.75 3.34
C LEU A 209 -12.80 1.10 4.71
N LEU A 210 -12.68 1.91 5.78
CA LEU A 210 -12.41 1.44 7.14
C LEU A 210 -13.62 0.78 7.81
N GLU A 211 -14.83 0.92 7.25
CA GLU A 211 -16.00 0.14 7.66
C GLU A 211 -15.85 -1.33 7.27
N TYR A 212 -15.21 -1.61 6.13
CA TYR A 212 -14.99 -2.95 5.60
C TYR A 212 -13.63 -3.53 6.00
N VAL A 213 -12.57 -2.69 6.03
CA VAL A 213 -11.23 -3.07 6.48
C VAL A 213 -11.03 -2.50 7.88
N GLN A 214 -11.25 -3.32 8.90
CA GLN A 214 -11.17 -2.87 10.29
C GLN A 214 -9.70 -2.73 10.72
N PRO A 215 -9.19 -1.50 10.97
CA PRO A 215 -7.84 -1.31 11.44
C PRO A 215 -7.69 -1.64 12.93
N ASP A 216 -6.54 -2.19 13.30
CA ASP A 216 -6.15 -2.41 14.69
C ASP A 216 -5.78 -1.09 15.39
N LYS A 217 -5.19 -0.15 14.62
CA LYS A 217 -4.80 1.18 15.10
C LYS A 217 -5.10 2.25 14.06
N VAL A 218 -5.43 3.42 14.56
CA VAL A 218 -5.70 4.63 13.76
C VAL A 218 -4.75 5.74 14.19
N HIS A 219 -4.13 6.38 13.21
CA HIS A 219 -3.21 7.50 13.39
C HIS A 219 -3.77 8.73 12.67
N VAL A 220 -3.88 9.84 13.37
CA VAL A 220 -4.29 11.11 12.77
C VAL A 220 -3.04 11.91 12.43
N LEU A 221 -2.82 12.10 11.13
CA LEU A 221 -1.72 12.90 10.59
C LEU A 221 -2.23 14.31 10.25
N LYS A 222 -1.62 15.33 10.84
CA LYS A 222 -1.91 16.75 10.58
C LYS A 222 -0.62 17.56 10.58
N ASP A 223 -0.47 18.44 9.60
CA ASP A 223 0.69 19.32 9.44
C ASP A 223 2.06 18.62 9.54
N GLY A 224 2.14 17.39 9.02
CA GLY A 224 3.35 16.56 9.01
C GLY A 224 3.66 15.84 10.33
N ARG A 225 2.72 15.78 11.26
CA ARG A 225 2.88 15.11 12.57
C ARG A 225 1.74 14.15 12.85
N ILE A 226 2.02 13.05 13.54
CA ILE A 226 0.96 12.23 14.13
C ILE A 226 0.50 12.93 15.42
N VAL A 227 -0.72 13.47 15.39
CA VAL A 227 -1.28 14.27 16.48
C VAL A 227 -2.19 13.45 17.40
N ALA A 228 -2.66 12.30 16.94
CA ALA A 228 -3.44 11.36 17.76
C ALA A 228 -3.21 9.92 17.30
N ASN A 229 -3.26 8.99 18.26
CA ASN A 229 -3.21 7.55 18.06
C ASN A 229 -4.32 6.91 18.90
N GLY A 230 -5.01 5.91 18.33
CA GLY A 230 -6.07 5.19 19.04
C GLY A 230 -6.61 4.04 18.23
N GLY A 231 -7.80 3.58 18.58
CA GLY A 231 -8.57 2.56 17.89
C GLY A 231 -9.67 3.19 17.03
N ARG A 232 -10.74 2.41 16.83
CA ARG A 232 -11.89 2.80 16.00
C ARG A 232 -12.58 4.08 16.50
N GLU A 233 -12.53 4.37 17.79
CA GLU A 233 -13.09 5.58 18.38
C GLU A 233 -12.57 6.88 17.76
N LEU A 234 -11.34 6.87 17.21
CA LEU A 234 -10.82 8.02 16.46
C LEU A 234 -11.52 8.21 15.11
N ILE A 235 -11.93 7.13 14.46
CA ILE A 235 -12.69 7.21 13.20
C ILE A 235 -14.04 7.87 13.48
N ASP A 236 -14.76 7.40 14.49
CA ASP A 236 -16.06 7.93 14.87
C ASP A 236 -15.96 9.43 15.26
N LYS A 237 -14.88 9.80 15.96
CA LYS A 237 -14.60 11.18 16.33
C LYS A 237 -14.27 12.07 15.12
N ILE A 238 -13.49 11.59 14.16
CA ILE A 238 -13.22 12.31 12.91
C ILE A 238 -14.52 12.53 12.13
N GLU A 239 -15.42 11.52 12.13
CA GLU A 239 -16.71 11.61 11.45
C GLU A 239 -17.63 12.68 12.06
N SER A 240 -17.70 12.72 13.39
CA SER A 240 -18.56 13.67 14.08
C SER A 240 -18.04 15.11 14.03
N ASP A 241 -16.74 15.28 14.21
CA ASP A 241 -16.17 16.57 14.56
C ASP A 241 -15.14 17.09 13.53
N GLY A 242 -14.73 16.24 12.55
CA GLY A 242 -13.72 16.56 11.55
C GLY A 242 -12.28 16.53 12.09
N PHE A 243 -11.32 16.94 11.24
CA PHE A 243 -9.90 16.97 11.60
C PHE A 243 -9.46 18.25 12.33
N GLU A 244 -10.32 19.27 12.45
CA GLU A 244 -9.91 20.56 12.99
C GLU A 244 -9.60 20.52 14.49
N GLN A 245 -10.21 19.60 15.20
CA GLN A 245 -10.04 19.46 16.65
C GLN A 245 -8.83 18.62 17.10
N PHE A 246 -8.06 18.09 16.17
CA PHE A 246 -6.80 17.40 16.43
C PHE A 246 -5.60 18.32 16.30
#